data_83d1ed4c4c2305ec8729fb2426ce907d
#
_entry.id   83d1ed4c4c2305ec8729fb2426ce907d
#
_cell.length_a   1.000
_cell.length_b   1.000
_cell.length_c   1.000
_cell.angle_alpha   90.00
_cell.angle_beta   90.00
_cell.angle_gamma   90.00
#
_symmetry.space_group_name_H-M   'P 1'
#
loop_
_entity.id
_entity.type
_entity.pdbx_description
1 polymer ?
#
loop_
_entity_poly.entity_id
_entity_poly.type
_entity_poly.pdbx_seq_one_letter_code
_entity_poly.pdbx_strand_id
1 'polypeptide(L)'
;MSVTFVQLTRHYYRAMQEISFRNDILPLKDKLYRLAFRITLNSAEAEDVVQDTMIRVWNKRDEWPNFESIEAYCLTVARNLAIDRSEKIDSQHMELTPETQELPDALNPYEQLAQSEQLGLIHRLLNELPEKQRSIMQLRDIEGKSYKEIA
;
A
#
# COMPACT_ATOMS: atom_id res chain seq x y z
N MET A 1 -5.23 38.95 15.99
CA MET A 1 -4.77 37.59 16.23
C MET A 1 -3.83 37.14 15.14
N SER A 2 -2.63 37.07 15.48
CA SER A 2 -1.55 36.76 14.58
C SER A 2 -1.54 35.25 14.29
N VAL A 3 -1.97 34.91 13.09
CA VAL A 3 -1.43 33.71 12.47
C VAL A 3 0.08 33.90 12.50
N THR A 4 0.77 33.11 13.27
CA THR A 4 2.20 33.28 13.44
C THR A 4 2.88 33.21 12.08
N PHE A 5 3.89 34.02 11.87
CA PHE A 5 4.72 34.02 10.65
C PHE A 5 5.18 32.60 10.28
N VAL A 6 5.40 31.75 11.28
CA VAL A 6 5.74 30.33 11.11
C VAL A 6 4.60 29.54 10.46
N GLN A 7 3.36 29.82 10.81
CA GLN A 7 2.19 29.13 10.19
C GLN A 7 1.96 29.61 8.77
N LEU A 8 2.15 30.90 8.50
CA LEU A 8 2.07 31.46 7.15
C LEU A 8 3.20 30.94 6.26
N THR A 9 4.43 30.89 6.77
CA THR A 9 5.55 30.32 6.03
C THR A 9 5.36 28.83 5.79
N ARG A 10 4.86 28.10 6.78
CA ARG A 10 4.57 26.68 6.64
C ARG A 10 3.49 26.43 5.59
N HIS A 11 2.45 27.26 5.58
CA HIS A 11 1.38 27.17 4.57
C HIS A 11 1.91 27.57 3.20
N TYR A 12 2.74 28.59 3.13
CA TYR A 12 3.38 29.06 1.90
C TYR A 12 4.36 28.04 1.34
N TYR A 13 5.21 27.46 2.20
CA TYR A 13 6.13 26.39 1.81
C TYR A 13 5.37 25.14 1.38
N ARG A 14 4.25 24.83 2.02
CA ARG A 14 3.40 23.71 1.64
C ARG A 14 2.71 23.94 0.31
N ALA A 15 2.30 25.16 0.02
CA ALA A 15 1.74 25.56 -1.26
C ALA A 15 2.80 25.58 -2.38
N MET A 16 4.06 25.85 -2.04
CA MET A 16 5.17 25.83 -2.99
C MET A 16 5.73 24.43 -3.23
N GLN A 17 5.54 23.50 -2.31
CA GLN A 17 5.87 22.09 -2.53
C GLN A 17 4.68 21.41 -3.19
N GLU A 18 4.53 21.63 -4.48
CA GLU A 18 3.57 20.87 -5.26
C GLU A 18 3.93 19.39 -5.18
N ILE A 19 2.99 18.59 -4.74
CA ILE A 19 3.13 17.15 -4.73
C ILE A 19 3.23 16.70 -6.19
N SER A 20 4.35 16.08 -6.52
CA SER A 20 4.62 15.57 -7.86
C SER A 20 4.20 14.10 -7.93
N PHE A 21 3.40 13.75 -8.90
CA PHE A 21 3.04 12.36 -9.14
C PHE A 21 4.31 11.51 -9.33
N ARG A 22 5.24 12.00 -10.12
CA ARG A 22 6.48 11.29 -10.42
C ARG A 22 7.39 11.11 -9.21
N ASN A 23 7.52 12.14 -8.37
CA ASN A 23 8.47 12.15 -7.27
C ASN A 23 7.89 11.66 -5.95
N ASP A 24 6.58 11.86 -5.74
CA ASP A 24 5.95 11.59 -4.46
C ASP A 24 5.02 10.39 -4.48
N ILE A 25 4.43 10.05 -5.61
CA ILE A 25 3.43 8.98 -5.74
C ILE A 25 4.01 7.75 -6.42
N LEU A 26 4.68 7.88 -7.56
CA LEU A 26 5.27 6.74 -8.25
C LEU A 26 6.25 5.93 -7.38
N PRO A 27 7.08 6.55 -6.52
CA PRO A 27 7.94 5.78 -5.63
C PRO A 27 7.20 4.92 -4.62
N LEU A 28 5.92 5.16 -4.39
CA LEU A 28 5.09 4.36 -3.49
C LEU A 28 4.59 3.07 -4.12
N LYS A 29 4.81 2.88 -5.40
CA LYS A 29 4.30 1.74 -6.17
C LYS A 29 4.59 0.39 -5.49
N ASP A 30 5.82 0.19 -5.05
CA ASP A 30 6.21 -1.08 -4.43
C ASP A 30 5.54 -1.30 -3.08
N LYS A 31 5.40 -0.25 -2.28
CA LYS A 31 4.67 -0.31 -1.00
C LYS A 31 3.20 -0.64 -1.22
N LEU A 32 2.57 0.00 -2.20
CA LEU A 32 1.17 -0.24 -2.54
C LEU A 32 0.99 -1.69 -3.02
N TYR A 33 1.91 -2.17 -3.84
CA TYR A 33 1.88 -3.54 -4.32
C TYR A 33 2.03 -4.55 -3.17
N ARG A 34 2.99 -4.34 -2.27
CA ARG A 34 3.19 -5.24 -1.13
C ARG A 34 1.96 -5.32 -0.23
N LEU A 35 1.34 -4.17 0.03
CA LEU A 35 0.10 -4.14 0.82
C LEU A 35 -1.03 -4.86 0.09
N ALA A 36 -1.24 -4.52 -1.18
CA ALA A 36 -2.30 -5.12 -1.99
C ALA A 36 -2.12 -6.63 -2.12
N PHE A 37 -0.91 -7.09 -2.36
CA PHE A 37 -0.61 -8.51 -2.43
C PHE A 37 -0.86 -9.21 -1.10
N ARG A 38 -0.49 -8.57 0.01
CA ARG A 38 -0.72 -9.16 1.34
C ARG A 38 -2.20 -9.37 1.63
N ILE A 39 -3.05 -8.54 1.06
CA ILE A 39 -4.51 -8.64 1.25
C ILE A 39 -5.13 -9.62 0.25
N THR A 40 -4.80 -9.48 -1.03
CA THR A 40 -5.42 -10.29 -2.10
C THR A 40 -4.80 -11.66 -2.26
N LEU A 41 -3.53 -11.82 -1.90
CA LEU A 41 -2.73 -13.03 -2.11
C LEU A 41 -2.69 -13.47 -3.59
N ASN A 42 -2.86 -12.51 -4.49
CA ASN A 42 -2.88 -12.73 -5.93
C ASN A 42 -2.11 -11.59 -6.61
N SER A 43 -1.09 -11.92 -7.38
CA SER A 43 -0.23 -10.92 -8.01
C SER A 43 -0.93 -10.09 -9.07
N ALA A 44 -1.80 -10.71 -9.87
CA ALA A 44 -2.54 -10.00 -10.91
C ALA A 44 -3.53 -9.00 -10.29
N GLU A 45 -4.23 -9.40 -9.26
CA GLU A 45 -5.14 -8.52 -8.52
C GLU A 45 -4.39 -7.40 -7.82
N ALA A 46 -3.23 -7.69 -7.24
CA ALA A 46 -2.40 -6.68 -6.60
C ALA A 46 -1.90 -5.64 -7.59
N GLU A 47 -1.47 -6.05 -8.78
CA GLU A 47 -1.09 -5.13 -9.84
C GLU A 47 -2.26 -4.23 -10.28
N ASP A 48 -3.44 -4.80 -10.45
CA ASP A 48 -4.64 -4.04 -10.78
C ASP A 48 -5.00 -3.03 -9.69
N VAL A 49 -4.87 -3.42 -8.42
CA VAL A 49 -5.08 -2.52 -7.29
C VAL A 49 -4.13 -1.32 -7.35
N VAL A 50 -2.85 -1.57 -7.65
CA VAL A 50 -1.86 -0.49 -7.77
C VAL A 50 -2.24 0.45 -8.90
N GLN A 51 -2.60 -0.07 -10.06
CA GLN A 51 -3.02 0.76 -11.21
C GLN A 51 -4.26 1.58 -10.89
N ASP A 52 -5.29 0.95 -10.32
CA ASP A 52 -6.53 1.65 -9.93
C ASP A 52 -6.27 2.71 -8.86
N THR A 53 -5.37 2.43 -7.92
CA THR A 53 -4.94 3.40 -6.91
C THR A 53 -4.30 4.61 -7.57
N MET A 54 -3.38 4.39 -8.49
CA MET A 54 -2.71 5.48 -9.22
C MET A 54 -3.70 6.35 -9.98
N ILE A 55 -4.67 5.74 -10.65
CA ILE A 55 -5.72 6.46 -11.37
C ILE A 55 -6.58 7.30 -10.42
N ARG A 56 -7.03 6.71 -9.31
CA ARG A 56 -7.86 7.42 -8.33
C ARG A 56 -7.11 8.58 -7.68
N VAL A 57 -5.86 8.37 -7.32
CA VAL A 57 -5.01 9.40 -6.73
C VAL A 57 -4.81 10.54 -7.74
N TRP A 58 -4.56 10.23 -8.98
CA TRP A 58 -4.42 11.23 -10.03
C TRP A 58 -5.71 12.03 -10.24
N ASN A 59 -6.86 11.37 -10.24
CA ASN A 59 -8.15 12.04 -10.40
C ASN A 59 -8.48 12.99 -9.25
N LYS A 60 -7.84 12.79 -8.11
CA LYS A 60 -7.98 13.64 -6.91
C LYS A 60 -6.83 14.65 -6.76
N ARG A 61 -6.06 14.92 -7.81
CA ARG A 61 -4.88 15.77 -7.73
C ARG A 61 -5.17 17.18 -7.22
N ASP A 62 -6.35 17.69 -7.46
CA ASP A 62 -6.75 19.02 -6.98
C ASP A 62 -6.89 19.06 -5.44
N GLU A 63 -7.09 17.92 -4.81
CA GLU A 63 -7.24 17.80 -3.37
C GLU A 63 -5.91 17.45 -2.64
N TRP A 64 -4.84 17.16 -3.38
CA TRP A 64 -3.56 16.76 -2.77
C TRP A 64 -3.04 17.74 -1.72
N PRO A 65 -3.12 19.07 -1.92
CA PRO A 65 -2.66 20.00 -0.90
C PRO A 65 -3.38 19.91 0.44
N ASN A 66 -4.60 19.34 0.42
CA ASN A 66 -5.43 19.20 1.62
C ASN A 66 -5.10 17.94 2.43
N PHE A 67 -4.38 17.00 1.86
CA PHE A 67 -4.01 15.77 2.56
C PHE A 67 -2.81 16.00 3.48
N GLU A 68 -2.88 15.50 4.69
CA GLU A 68 -1.74 15.54 5.62
C GLU A 68 -0.57 14.68 5.12
N SER A 69 -0.90 13.53 4.53
CA SER A 69 0.08 12.59 3.98
C SER A 69 -0.47 11.97 2.71
N ILE A 70 0.16 12.25 1.60
CA ILE A 70 -0.21 11.62 0.33
C ILE A 70 0.06 10.12 0.35
N GLU A 71 1.12 9.70 1.04
CA GLU A 71 1.42 8.29 1.21
C GLU A 71 0.30 7.56 1.97
N ALA A 72 -0.16 8.13 3.09
CA ALA A 72 -1.25 7.55 3.87
C ALA A 72 -2.55 7.47 3.05
N TYR A 73 -2.83 8.48 2.25
CA TYR A 73 -3.98 8.49 1.35
C TYR A 73 -3.89 7.36 0.32
N CYS A 74 -2.74 7.22 -0.34
CA CYS A 74 -2.51 6.16 -1.33
C CYS A 74 -2.65 4.78 -0.70
N LEU A 75 -2.07 4.58 0.48
CA LEU A 75 -2.18 3.30 1.21
C LEU A 75 -3.63 2.98 1.58
N THR A 76 -4.40 3.97 2.01
CA THR A 76 -5.81 3.79 2.34
C THR A 76 -6.62 3.40 1.11
N VAL A 77 -6.42 4.08 -0.02
CA VAL A 77 -7.10 3.74 -1.29
C VAL A 77 -6.74 2.32 -1.72
N ALA A 78 -5.48 1.98 -1.72
CA ALA A 78 -5.01 0.65 -2.11
C ALA A 78 -5.58 -0.43 -1.20
N ARG A 79 -5.58 -0.20 0.11
CA ARG A 79 -6.14 -1.14 1.08
C ARG A 79 -7.61 -1.38 0.82
N ASN A 80 -8.39 -0.33 0.64
CA ASN A 80 -9.83 -0.46 0.41
C ASN A 80 -10.13 -1.20 -0.90
N LEU A 81 -9.39 -0.91 -1.96
CA LEU A 81 -9.53 -1.62 -3.24
C LEU A 81 -9.13 -3.08 -3.12
N ALA A 82 -8.07 -3.37 -2.41
CA ALA A 82 -7.59 -4.73 -2.20
C ALA A 82 -8.59 -5.56 -1.39
N ILE A 83 -9.19 -4.98 -0.35
CA ILE A 83 -10.24 -5.65 0.44
C ILE A 83 -11.45 -5.96 -0.42
N ASP A 84 -11.92 -5.00 -1.21
CA ASP A 84 -13.06 -5.21 -2.11
C ASP A 84 -12.79 -6.35 -3.10
N ARG A 85 -11.60 -6.41 -3.66
CA ARG A 85 -11.22 -7.48 -4.59
C ARG A 85 -11.08 -8.82 -3.90
N SER A 86 -10.52 -8.83 -2.70
CA SER A 86 -10.40 -10.05 -1.89
C SER A 86 -11.76 -10.65 -1.57
N GLU A 87 -12.72 -9.82 -1.18
CA GLU A 87 -14.10 -10.26 -0.91
C GLU A 87 -14.79 -10.80 -2.15
N LYS A 88 -14.58 -10.18 -3.31
CA LYS A 88 -15.12 -10.67 -4.58
C LYS A 88 -14.54 -12.01 -4.98
N ILE A 89 -13.25 -12.20 -4.80
CA ILE A 89 -12.57 -13.46 -5.08
C ILE A 89 -13.10 -14.55 -4.17
N ASP A 90 -13.22 -14.29 -2.88
CA ASP A 90 -13.75 -15.23 -1.90
C ASP A 90 -15.20 -15.64 -2.20
N SER A 91 -16.01 -14.72 -2.73
CA SER A 91 -17.39 -15.01 -3.09
C SER A 91 -17.53 -15.77 -4.41
N GLN A 92 -16.58 -15.62 -5.33
CA GLN A 92 -16.61 -16.23 -6.66
C GLN A 92 -15.86 -17.55 -6.73
N HIS A 93 -14.86 -17.74 -5.89
CA HIS A 93 -13.99 -18.90 -5.90
C HIS A 93 -13.95 -19.55 -4.52
N MET A 94 -14.90 -20.44 -4.29
CA MET A 94 -14.81 -21.34 -3.14
C MET A 94 -13.68 -22.37 -3.29
N GLU A 95 -13.08 -22.42 -4.46
CA GLU A 95 -11.95 -23.29 -4.79
C GLU A 95 -10.75 -22.44 -5.22
N LEU A 96 -10.07 -21.85 -4.24
CA LEU A 96 -8.75 -21.31 -4.48
C LEU A 96 -7.78 -22.47 -4.60
N THR A 97 -7.39 -22.77 -5.84
CA THR A 97 -6.28 -23.69 -6.06
C THR A 97 -5.00 -23.08 -5.51
N PRO A 98 -4.16 -23.89 -4.85
CA PRO A 98 -2.89 -23.38 -4.31
C PRO A 98 -1.98 -22.69 -5.33
N GLU A 99 -2.22 -22.91 -6.61
CA GLU A 99 -1.48 -22.34 -7.73
C GLU A 99 -1.65 -20.83 -7.88
N THR A 100 -2.72 -20.27 -7.33
CA THR A 100 -2.95 -18.82 -7.38
C THR A 100 -2.19 -18.04 -6.30
N GLN A 101 -1.49 -18.76 -5.42
CA GLN A 101 -0.73 -18.16 -4.32
C GLN A 101 0.76 -18.05 -4.61
N GLU A 102 1.15 -18.11 -5.87
CA GLU A 102 2.55 -17.87 -6.21
C GLU A 102 2.97 -16.49 -5.78
N LEU A 103 4.02 -16.48 -4.95
CA LEU A 103 4.69 -15.23 -4.58
C LEU A 103 5.18 -14.55 -5.85
N PRO A 104 4.85 -13.27 -6.04
CA PRO A 104 5.38 -12.56 -7.20
C PRO A 104 6.91 -12.56 -7.14
N ASP A 105 7.52 -12.80 -8.27
CA ASP A 105 8.97 -12.69 -8.46
C ASP A 105 9.41 -11.22 -8.42
N ALA A 106 8.95 -10.49 -7.41
CA ALA A 106 9.34 -9.10 -7.20
C ALA A 106 10.76 -8.99 -6.65
N LEU A 107 11.31 -10.11 -6.14
CA LEU A 107 12.67 -10.18 -5.64
C LEU A 107 13.58 -10.73 -6.72
N ASN A 108 14.74 -10.11 -6.88
CA ASN A 108 15.76 -10.69 -7.77
C ASN A 108 16.25 -12.03 -7.18
N PRO A 109 16.80 -12.94 -8.01
CA PRO A 109 17.22 -14.26 -7.54
C PRO A 109 18.22 -14.23 -6.38
N TYR A 110 19.01 -13.18 -6.30
CA TYR A 110 20.00 -13.01 -5.26
C TYR A 110 19.36 -12.69 -3.92
N GLU A 111 18.37 -11.82 -3.90
CA GLU A 111 17.58 -11.50 -2.71
C GLU A 111 16.76 -12.70 -2.24
N GLN A 112 16.26 -13.49 -3.17
CA GLN A 112 15.55 -14.73 -2.87
C GLN A 112 16.46 -15.73 -2.13
N LEU A 113 17.72 -15.86 -2.53
CA LEU A 113 18.67 -16.74 -1.88
C LEU A 113 19.08 -16.24 -0.49
N ALA A 114 19.30 -14.94 -0.32
CA ALA A 114 19.70 -14.34 0.95
C ALA A 114 18.59 -14.32 1.99
N GLN A 115 17.34 -14.30 1.56
CA GLN A 115 16.16 -14.19 2.42
C GLN A 115 15.37 -15.49 2.54
N SER A 116 15.86 -16.58 1.96
CA SER A 116 15.03 -17.66 1.46
C SER A 116 14.30 -18.51 2.49
N GLU A 117 14.76 -18.66 3.71
CA GLU A 117 14.10 -19.59 4.64
C GLU A 117 13.29 -18.88 5.72
N GLN A 118 13.87 -17.88 6.36
CA GLN A 118 13.22 -17.18 7.47
C GLN A 118 12.13 -16.22 6.99
N LEU A 119 12.39 -15.43 5.94
CA LEU A 119 11.40 -14.51 5.39
C LEU A 119 10.26 -15.26 4.69
N GLY A 120 10.59 -16.36 4.02
CA GLY A 120 9.56 -17.21 3.42
C GLY A 120 8.60 -17.80 4.46
N LEU A 121 9.11 -18.20 5.61
CA LEU A 121 8.28 -18.69 6.71
C LEU A 121 7.41 -17.56 7.29
N ILE A 122 7.99 -16.38 7.52
CA ILE A 122 7.25 -15.22 8.04
C ILE A 122 6.13 -14.84 7.08
N HIS A 123 6.40 -14.79 5.78
CA HIS A 123 5.38 -14.48 4.78
C HIS A 123 4.27 -15.50 4.74
N ARG A 124 4.58 -16.78 4.87
CA ARG A 124 3.58 -17.85 4.93
C ARG A 124 2.70 -17.72 6.18
N LEU A 125 3.30 -17.45 7.33
CA LEU A 125 2.55 -17.25 8.56
C LEU A 125 1.65 -16.02 8.49
N LEU A 126 2.14 -14.93 7.91
CA LEU A 126 1.34 -13.72 7.68
C LEU A 126 0.14 -14.00 6.77
N ASN A 127 0.34 -14.80 5.73
CA ASN A 127 -0.71 -15.13 4.77
C ASN A 127 -1.81 -16.01 5.38
N GLU A 128 -1.53 -16.72 6.46
CA GLU A 128 -2.52 -17.51 7.19
C GLU A 128 -3.38 -16.68 8.15
N LEU A 129 -2.97 -15.44 8.45
CA LEU A 129 -3.74 -14.54 9.31
C LEU A 129 -4.97 -13.99 8.61
N PRO A 130 -6.05 -13.66 9.36
CA PRO A 130 -7.16 -12.90 8.81
C PRO A 130 -6.69 -11.60 8.17
N GLU A 131 -7.38 -11.15 7.12
CA GLU A 131 -7.00 -9.99 6.31
C GLU A 131 -6.65 -8.76 7.16
N LYS A 132 -7.48 -8.43 8.13
CA LYS A 132 -7.30 -7.25 8.96
C LYS A 132 -5.97 -7.29 9.73
N GLN A 133 -5.63 -8.45 10.27
CA GLN A 133 -4.37 -8.65 10.98
C GLN A 133 -3.18 -8.63 10.04
N ARG A 134 -3.29 -9.24 8.86
CA ARG A 134 -2.25 -9.20 7.83
C ARG A 134 -1.92 -7.77 7.42
N SER A 135 -2.94 -6.96 7.17
CA SER A 135 -2.77 -5.56 6.77
C SER A 135 -2.06 -4.75 7.84
N ILE A 136 -2.46 -4.93 9.09
CA ILE A 136 -1.85 -4.21 10.22
C ILE A 136 -0.38 -4.61 10.37
N MET A 137 -0.07 -5.88 10.31
CA MET A 137 1.32 -6.36 10.43
C MET A 137 2.18 -5.91 9.26
N GLN A 138 1.63 -5.92 8.04
CA GLN A 138 2.35 -5.41 6.88
C GLN A 138 2.70 -3.94 7.06
N LEU A 139 1.76 -3.12 7.49
CA LEU A 139 1.98 -1.68 7.66
C LEU A 139 2.87 -1.37 8.85
N ARG A 140 2.69 -2.05 9.97
CA ARG A 140 3.43 -1.78 11.20
C ARG A 140 4.84 -2.33 11.18
N ASP A 141 4.98 -3.62 10.87
CA ASP A 141 6.24 -4.34 11.08
C ASP A 141 7.12 -4.34 9.83
N ILE A 142 6.53 -4.32 8.65
CA ILE A 142 7.28 -4.35 7.40
C ILE A 142 7.48 -2.93 6.85
N GLU A 143 6.41 -2.12 6.81
CA GLU A 143 6.48 -0.77 6.25
C GLU A 143 6.82 0.31 7.30
N GLY A 144 6.88 -0.06 8.57
CA GLY A 144 7.31 0.85 9.64
C GLY A 144 6.31 1.94 10.00
N LYS A 145 5.01 1.75 9.73
CA LYS A 145 3.99 2.73 10.05
C LYS A 145 3.61 2.68 11.52
N SER A 146 3.34 3.84 12.12
CA SER A 146 2.84 3.90 13.49
C SER A 146 1.36 3.48 13.54
N TYR A 147 0.90 3.08 14.70
CA TYR A 147 -0.53 2.75 14.89
C TYR A 147 -1.44 3.92 14.57
N LYS A 148 -0.99 5.14 14.81
CA LYS A 148 -1.74 6.35 14.47
C LYS A 148 -1.94 6.49 12.96
N GLU A 149 -0.90 6.18 12.19
CA GLU A 149 -0.95 6.23 10.72
C GLU A 149 -1.82 5.11 10.14
N ILE A 150 -1.85 3.94 10.79
CA ILE A 150 -2.66 2.79 10.37
C ILE A 150 -4.16 3.03 10.67
N ALA A 151 -4.44 3.66 11.77
CA ALA A 151 -5.80 4.00 12.12
C ALA A 151 -6.33 5.09 11.18
#